data_e8a10d67898ed11bb86567942fbbf31f
#
_entry.id   e8a10d67898ed11bb86567942fbbf31f
#
_cell.length_a   1.000
_cell.length_b   1.000
_cell.length_c   1.000
_cell.angle_alpha   90.00
_cell.angle_beta   90.00
_cell.angle_gamma   90.00
#
_symmetry.space_group_name_H-M   'P 1'
#
loop_
_entity.id
_entity.type
_entity.pdbx_description
1 polymer ?
#
loop_
_entity_poly.entity_id
_entity_poly.type
_entity_poly.pdbx_seq_one_letter_code
_entity_poly.pdbx_strand_id
1 'polypeptide(L)'
;LETGETIEESLDDKILEFGAINQRYACENHRFTYSMMPTKGWFTFDGLTKHDHILGKCETYEFGKGIFGSEVCFAPKINSQVEDDGYLVSIITNVNNKTSSCVLFNAKDIVSGPICSIPLPQQVCSGTHATWAQMNEIMS
;
A
#
# COMPACT_ATOMS: atom_id res chain seq x y z
N LEU A 1 17.99 22.53 2.98
CA LEU A 1 17.76 23.09 4.32
C LEU A 1 18.50 24.42 4.57
N GLU A 2 19.60 24.69 3.84
CA GLU A 2 20.44 25.89 4.04
C GLU A 2 19.71 27.18 3.62
N THR A 3 18.83 27.15 2.64
CA THR A 3 18.10 28.34 2.17
C THR A 3 16.73 28.48 2.84
N GLY A 4 16.17 27.42 3.40
CA GLY A 4 14.79 27.36 3.89
C GLY A 4 13.74 27.37 2.76
N GLU A 5 14.17 27.31 1.50
CA GLU A 5 13.25 27.21 0.35
C GLU A 5 12.62 25.81 0.28
N THR A 6 11.34 25.74 -0.01
CA THR A 6 10.59 24.52 -0.25
C THR A 6 9.88 24.59 -1.60
N ILE A 7 9.81 23.46 -2.26
CA ILE A 7 9.03 23.29 -3.49
C ILE A 7 7.93 22.27 -3.19
N GLU A 8 6.71 22.58 -3.59
CA GLU A 8 5.55 21.73 -3.44
C GLU A 8 4.96 21.47 -4.83
N GLU A 9 4.91 20.20 -5.21
CA GLU A 9 4.41 19.78 -6.52
C GLU A 9 3.35 18.70 -6.34
N SER A 10 2.22 18.81 -7.06
CA SER A 10 1.23 17.75 -7.10
C SER A 10 1.73 16.61 -7.99
N LEU A 11 1.67 15.36 -7.49
CA LEU A 11 2.08 14.19 -8.26
C LEU A 11 1.04 13.80 -9.32
N ASP A 12 -0.25 13.93 -8.98
CA ASP A 12 -1.39 13.77 -9.87
C ASP A 12 -2.65 14.42 -9.26
N ASP A 13 -3.79 14.28 -9.92
CA ASP A 13 -5.08 14.82 -9.46
C ASP A 13 -5.89 13.83 -8.59
N LYS A 14 -5.31 12.69 -8.20
CA LYS A 14 -5.99 11.69 -7.40
C LYS A 14 -5.97 12.06 -5.91
N ILE A 15 -7.08 11.80 -5.25
CA ILE A 15 -7.12 11.80 -3.79
C ILE A 15 -6.65 10.42 -3.34
N LEU A 16 -5.56 10.37 -2.60
CA LEU A 16 -4.94 9.15 -2.11
C LEU A 16 -4.67 9.27 -0.62
N GLU A 17 -4.68 8.15 0.07
CA GLU A 17 -4.46 8.07 1.51
C GLU A 17 -3.42 6.99 1.86
N PHE A 18 -2.81 7.12 3.04
CA PHE A 18 -1.91 6.13 3.61
C PHE A 18 -0.75 5.74 2.69
N GLY A 19 0.07 6.74 2.34
CA GLY A 19 1.26 6.53 1.54
C GLY A 19 2.28 5.65 2.26
N ALA A 20 2.58 4.47 1.70
CA ALA A 20 3.57 3.53 2.19
C ALA A 20 4.78 3.48 1.24
N ILE A 21 5.96 3.35 1.81
CA ILE A 21 7.22 3.15 1.09
C ILE A 21 7.95 1.92 1.63
N ASN A 22 8.98 1.48 0.94
CA ASN A 22 9.95 0.57 1.54
C ASN A 22 10.71 1.31 2.66
N GLN A 23 10.51 0.94 3.91
CA GLN A 23 11.05 1.62 5.09
C GLN A 23 12.59 1.69 5.12
N ARG A 24 13.28 0.88 4.32
CA ARG A 24 14.74 1.00 4.15
C ARG A 24 15.17 2.31 3.49
N TYR A 25 14.25 2.97 2.82
CA TYR A 25 14.44 4.26 2.14
C TYR A 25 13.80 5.43 2.90
N ALA A 26 13.39 5.21 4.17
CA ALA A 26 12.85 6.28 4.99
C ALA A 26 13.89 7.38 5.20
N CYS A 27 13.48 8.64 5.02
CA CYS A 27 14.34 9.83 5.06
C CYS A 27 15.40 9.92 3.95
N GLU A 28 15.30 9.09 2.92
CA GLU A 28 16.14 9.13 1.73
C GLU A 28 15.29 9.39 0.47
N ASN A 29 15.95 9.63 -0.66
CA ASN A 29 15.27 9.70 -1.94
C ASN A 29 14.70 8.31 -2.28
N HIS A 30 13.39 8.18 -2.33
CA HIS A 30 12.70 6.98 -2.76
C HIS A 30 12.01 7.19 -4.11
N ARG A 31 11.87 6.14 -4.86
CA ARG A 31 11.26 6.13 -6.19
C ARG A 31 9.79 5.73 -6.15
N PHE A 32 9.41 4.83 -5.25
CA PHE A 32 8.08 4.23 -5.25
C PHE A 32 7.30 4.56 -3.99
N THR A 33 6.04 4.99 -4.20
CA THR A 33 5.05 5.13 -3.13
C THR A 33 3.81 4.31 -3.48
N TYR A 34 3.28 3.64 -2.48
CA TYR A 34 2.05 2.87 -2.57
C TYR A 34 0.99 3.54 -1.71
N SER A 35 -0.23 3.71 -2.24
CA SER A 35 -1.28 4.43 -1.53
C SER A 35 -2.63 3.76 -1.72
N MET A 36 -3.53 4.00 -0.78
CA MET A 36 -4.90 3.53 -0.87
C MET A 36 -5.77 4.54 -1.60
N MET A 37 -6.73 4.04 -2.39
CA MET A 37 -7.72 4.83 -3.09
C MET A 37 -9.00 4.94 -2.24
N PRO A 38 -9.34 6.13 -1.71
CA PRO A 38 -10.59 6.29 -0.97
C PRO A 38 -11.80 6.29 -1.91
N THR A 39 -12.89 5.69 -1.47
CA THR A 39 -14.17 5.81 -2.15
C THR A 39 -14.70 7.24 -2.06
N LYS A 40 -15.42 7.68 -3.09
CA LYS A 40 -15.94 9.04 -3.13
C LYS A 40 -16.87 9.34 -1.94
N GLY A 41 -16.46 10.31 -1.12
CA GLY A 41 -17.26 10.81 0.00
C GLY A 41 -17.29 9.91 1.24
N TRP A 42 -16.42 8.89 1.33
CA TRP A 42 -16.38 7.98 2.47
C TRP A 42 -14.96 7.52 2.79
N PHE A 43 -14.72 7.16 4.05
CA PHE A 43 -13.43 6.69 4.55
C PHE A 43 -13.34 5.14 4.43
N THR A 44 -13.49 4.64 3.21
CA THR A 44 -13.23 3.24 2.82
C THR A 44 -12.38 3.24 1.56
N PHE A 45 -11.62 2.19 1.32
CA PHE A 45 -10.64 2.14 0.24
C PHE A 45 -10.96 0.99 -0.71
N ASP A 46 -11.26 1.30 -1.96
CA ASP A 46 -11.67 0.35 -2.99
C ASP A 46 -10.57 -0.07 -3.96
N GLY A 47 -9.36 0.42 -3.73
CA GLY A 47 -8.18 0.06 -4.52
C GLY A 47 -6.89 0.55 -3.91
N LEU A 48 -5.80 0.28 -4.61
CA LEU A 48 -4.47 0.75 -4.30
C LEU A 48 -3.74 1.26 -5.54
N THR A 49 -2.74 2.12 -5.31
CA THR A 49 -1.90 2.69 -6.38
C THR A 49 -0.43 2.42 -6.11
N LYS A 50 0.37 2.44 -7.18
CA LYS A 50 1.82 2.53 -7.15
C LYS A 50 2.26 3.73 -7.97
N HIS A 51 2.91 4.70 -7.34
CA HIS A 51 3.58 5.81 -8.02
C HIS A 51 5.05 5.53 -8.24
N ASP A 52 5.51 5.77 -9.46
CA ASP A 52 6.92 5.83 -9.84
C ASP A 52 7.29 7.32 -10.02
N HIS A 53 7.96 7.91 -9.02
CA HIS A 53 8.31 9.32 -9.01
C HIS A 53 9.33 9.72 -10.09
N ILE A 54 10.13 8.77 -10.59
CA ILE A 54 11.10 9.04 -11.65
C ILE A 54 10.42 9.08 -13.01
N LEU A 55 9.49 8.15 -13.26
CA LEU A 55 8.78 8.08 -14.54
C LEU A 55 7.51 8.93 -14.58
N GLY A 56 7.08 9.49 -13.45
CA GLY A 56 5.80 10.18 -13.32
C GLY A 56 4.61 9.28 -13.64
N LYS A 57 4.70 7.99 -13.33
CA LYS A 57 3.69 6.98 -13.67
C LYS A 57 2.93 6.52 -12.43
N CYS A 58 1.61 6.45 -12.53
CA CYS A 58 0.75 5.89 -11.51
C CYS A 58 0.02 4.65 -12.05
N GLU A 59 0.25 3.51 -11.43
CA GLU A 59 -0.48 2.26 -11.66
C GLU A 59 -1.57 2.10 -10.61
N THR A 60 -2.68 1.46 -10.98
CA THR A 60 -3.85 1.34 -10.12
C THR A 60 -4.39 -0.09 -10.17
N TYR A 61 -4.80 -0.61 -9.02
CA TYR A 61 -5.56 -1.84 -8.90
C TYR A 61 -6.84 -1.60 -8.08
N GLU A 62 -8.00 -1.97 -8.64
CA GLU A 62 -9.31 -1.88 -7.97
C GLU A 62 -9.68 -3.24 -7.37
N PHE A 63 -10.11 -3.27 -6.10
CA PHE A 63 -10.50 -4.52 -5.42
C PHE A 63 -11.80 -5.11 -5.96
N GLY A 64 -12.64 -4.26 -6.57
CA GLY A 64 -13.94 -4.64 -7.08
C GLY A 64 -15.11 -4.24 -6.18
N LYS A 65 -16.31 -4.37 -6.71
CA LYS A 65 -17.54 -3.86 -6.07
C LYS A 65 -17.82 -4.51 -4.71
N GLY A 66 -17.88 -3.67 -3.67
CA GLY A 66 -18.17 -4.11 -2.30
C GLY A 66 -16.99 -4.79 -1.61
N ILE A 67 -15.77 -4.59 -2.13
CA ILE A 67 -14.53 -5.05 -1.50
C ILE A 67 -13.71 -3.81 -1.12
N PHE A 68 -13.32 -3.74 0.13
CA PHE A 68 -12.58 -2.60 0.69
C PHE A 68 -11.33 -3.09 1.40
N GLY A 69 -10.23 -2.38 1.19
CA GLY A 69 -8.95 -2.66 1.83
C GLY A 69 -8.72 -1.83 3.08
N SER A 70 -7.83 -2.32 3.94
CA SER A 70 -7.15 -1.54 4.97
C SER A 70 -5.89 -0.91 4.39
N GLU A 71 -5.19 -0.08 5.17
CA GLU A 71 -3.87 0.44 4.82
C GLU A 71 -2.95 -0.68 4.31
N VAL A 72 -2.18 -0.36 3.27
CA VAL A 72 -1.18 -1.27 2.71
C VAL A 72 0.16 -1.09 3.41
N CYS A 73 0.85 -2.21 3.72
CA CYS A 73 2.23 -2.17 4.19
C CYS A 73 3.17 -2.79 3.18
N PHE A 74 4.39 -2.24 3.09
CA PHE A 74 5.45 -2.82 2.27
C PHE A 74 6.30 -3.81 3.09
N ALA A 75 6.37 -5.04 2.63
CA ALA A 75 7.20 -6.11 3.19
C ALA A 75 8.37 -6.40 2.23
N PRO A 76 9.60 -5.98 2.53
CA PRO A 76 10.73 -6.19 1.64
C PRO A 76 11.08 -7.68 1.55
N LYS A 77 11.49 -8.16 0.37
CA LYS A 77 12.10 -9.48 0.26
C LYS A 77 13.41 -9.55 1.03
N ILE A 78 13.65 -10.70 1.59
CA ILE A 78 14.91 -10.98 2.32
C ILE A 78 16.09 -10.80 1.35
N ASN A 79 17.10 -10.05 1.79
CA ASN A 79 18.35 -9.75 1.04
C ASN A 79 18.17 -8.99 -0.28
N SER A 80 16.98 -8.48 -0.60
CA SER A 80 16.82 -7.62 -1.78
C SER A 80 17.49 -6.27 -1.57
N GLN A 81 18.12 -5.75 -2.65
CA GLN A 81 18.70 -4.41 -2.73
C GLN A 81 17.89 -3.51 -3.68
N VAL A 82 16.80 -4.02 -4.24
CA VAL A 82 15.93 -3.28 -5.15
C VAL A 82 14.75 -2.73 -4.37
N GLU A 83 14.44 -1.45 -4.54
CA GLU A 83 13.49 -0.70 -3.71
C GLU A 83 12.09 -1.32 -3.73
N ASP A 84 11.56 -1.67 -4.92
CA ASP A 84 10.23 -2.27 -5.07
C ASP A 84 10.23 -3.81 -5.06
N ASP A 85 11.36 -4.45 -4.70
CA ASP A 85 11.42 -5.92 -4.60
C ASP A 85 10.90 -6.41 -3.25
N GLY A 86 9.61 -6.50 -3.17
CA GLY A 86 8.88 -6.84 -1.96
C GLY A 86 7.44 -7.22 -2.25
N TYR A 87 6.67 -7.21 -1.20
CA TYR A 87 5.24 -7.50 -1.21
C TYR A 87 4.47 -6.35 -0.58
N LEU A 88 3.27 -6.11 -1.08
CA LEU A 88 2.29 -5.28 -0.41
C LEU A 88 1.31 -6.19 0.32
N VAL A 89 1.09 -5.90 1.58
CA VAL A 89 0.21 -6.67 2.45
C VAL A 89 -0.95 -5.78 2.89
N SER A 90 -2.17 -6.23 2.71
CA SER A 90 -3.38 -5.54 3.19
C SER A 90 -4.43 -6.56 3.63
N ILE A 91 -5.34 -6.14 4.48
CA ILE A 91 -6.55 -6.91 4.81
C ILE A 91 -7.69 -6.33 3.96
N ILE A 92 -8.32 -7.18 3.16
CA ILE A 92 -9.52 -6.80 2.42
C ILE A 92 -10.76 -7.42 3.04
N THR A 93 -11.87 -6.67 3.00
CA THR A 93 -13.17 -7.12 3.47
C THR A 93 -14.19 -7.02 2.34
N ASN A 94 -14.83 -8.15 2.05
CA ASN A 94 -15.95 -8.23 1.13
C ASN A 94 -17.25 -8.12 1.92
N VAL A 95 -17.93 -6.97 1.79
CA VAL A 95 -19.17 -6.70 2.54
C VAL A 95 -20.37 -7.49 2.00
N ASN A 96 -20.30 -7.99 0.75
CA ASN A 96 -21.40 -8.73 0.14
C ASN A 96 -21.57 -10.11 0.78
N ASN A 97 -20.44 -10.77 1.10
CA ASN A 97 -20.44 -12.10 1.69
C ASN A 97 -19.93 -12.11 3.15
N LYS A 98 -19.60 -10.94 3.71
CA LYS A 98 -19.14 -10.76 5.09
C LYS A 98 -17.86 -11.56 5.40
N THR A 99 -16.92 -11.59 4.50
CA THR A 99 -15.63 -12.27 4.66
C THR A 99 -14.48 -11.29 4.61
N SER A 100 -13.36 -11.64 5.25
CA SER A 100 -12.11 -10.90 5.16
C SER A 100 -10.96 -11.82 4.80
N SER A 101 -9.97 -11.28 4.12
CA SER A 101 -8.75 -11.99 3.75
C SER A 101 -7.54 -11.09 3.88
N CYS A 102 -6.42 -11.66 4.30
CA CYS A 102 -5.12 -11.04 4.13
C CYS A 102 -4.65 -11.30 2.70
N VAL A 103 -4.35 -10.24 1.96
CA VAL A 103 -3.91 -10.33 0.56
C VAL A 103 -2.49 -9.83 0.39
N LEU A 104 -1.74 -10.48 -0.48
CA LEU A 104 -0.40 -10.10 -0.86
C LEU A 104 -0.34 -9.79 -2.34
N PHE A 105 0.27 -8.65 -2.66
CA PHE A 105 0.60 -8.26 -4.04
C PHE A 105 2.11 -8.31 -4.25
N ASN A 106 2.54 -8.53 -5.48
CA ASN A 106 3.90 -8.23 -5.88
C ASN A 106 4.04 -6.71 -6.00
N ALA A 107 4.91 -6.10 -5.21
CA ALA A 107 5.10 -4.64 -5.22
C ALA A 107 5.66 -4.10 -6.56
N LYS A 108 6.28 -4.95 -7.38
CA LYS A 108 6.70 -4.60 -8.74
C LYS A 108 5.55 -4.52 -9.74
N ASP A 109 4.49 -5.30 -9.52
CA ASP A 109 3.37 -5.46 -10.45
C ASP A 109 2.07 -5.59 -9.67
N ILE A 110 1.48 -4.47 -9.31
CA ILE A 110 0.20 -4.45 -8.60
C ILE A 110 -0.97 -4.71 -9.54
N VAL A 111 -0.81 -4.41 -10.83
CA VAL A 111 -1.89 -4.47 -11.83
C VAL A 111 -2.34 -5.92 -12.08
N SER A 112 -1.43 -6.86 -11.97
CA SER A 112 -1.74 -8.31 -12.07
C SER A 112 -2.60 -8.82 -10.91
N GLY A 113 -2.82 -8.01 -9.88
CA GLY A 113 -3.64 -8.37 -8.71
C GLY A 113 -2.88 -9.17 -7.65
N PRO A 114 -3.60 -9.66 -6.62
CA PRO A 114 -2.98 -10.36 -5.51
C PRO A 114 -2.40 -11.72 -5.93
N ILE A 115 -1.17 -11.98 -5.52
CA ILE A 115 -0.48 -13.27 -5.72
C ILE A 115 -0.88 -14.31 -4.67
N CYS A 116 -1.45 -13.87 -3.55
CA CYS A 116 -1.90 -14.73 -2.46
C CYS A 116 -3.09 -14.08 -1.75
N SER A 117 -4.04 -14.91 -1.34
CA SER A 117 -5.18 -14.51 -0.50
C SER A 117 -5.38 -15.55 0.59
N ILE A 118 -5.30 -15.13 1.85
CA ILE A 118 -5.43 -15.97 3.03
C ILE A 118 -6.74 -15.60 3.71
N PRO A 119 -7.78 -16.45 3.67
CA PRO A 119 -9.03 -16.18 4.35
C PRO A 119 -8.84 -16.03 5.86
N LEU A 120 -9.48 -15.04 6.44
CA LEU A 120 -9.50 -14.86 7.89
C LEU A 120 -10.72 -15.58 8.50
N PRO A 121 -10.58 -16.10 9.73
CA PRO A 121 -11.66 -16.86 10.38
C PRO A 121 -12.86 -15.98 10.75
N GLN A 122 -12.69 -14.67 10.79
CA GLN A 122 -13.72 -13.70 11.14
C GLN A 122 -13.69 -12.51 10.17
N GLN A 123 -14.84 -11.87 10.01
CA GLN A 123 -14.91 -10.59 9.34
C GLN A 123 -14.18 -9.53 10.18
N VAL A 124 -13.28 -8.79 9.56
CA VAL A 124 -12.54 -7.68 10.15
C VAL A 124 -13.17 -6.38 9.67
N CYS A 125 -13.29 -5.38 10.55
CA CYS A 125 -13.68 -4.04 10.14
C CYS A 125 -12.54 -3.39 9.34
N SER A 126 -12.82 -2.29 8.65
CA SER A 126 -11.79 -1.52 7.95
C SER A 126 -10.74 -1.04 8.95
N GLY A 127 -9.49 -1.49 8.76
CA GLY A 127 -8.34 -1.05 9.53
C GLY A 127 -7.86 0.32 9.05
N THR A 128 -7.42 1.18 9.98
CA THR A 128 -6.93 2.51 9.66
C THR A 128 -5.42 2.55 9.49
N HIS A 129 -4.67 1.87 10.35
CA HIS A 129 -3.20 1.89 10.30
C HIS A 129 -2.63 0.48 10.36
N ALA A 130 -1.62 0.25 9.55
CA ALA A 130 -0.86 -0.98 9.51
C ALA A 130 0.63 -0.68 9.30
N THR A 131 1.49 -1.52 9.83
CA THR A 131 2.93 -1.45 9.60
C THR A 131 3.52 -2.83 9.46
N TRP A 132 4.60 -2.93 8.72
CA TRP A 132 5.42 -4.12 8.65
C TRP A 132 6.59 -4.00 9.61
N ALA A 133 6.77 -4.99 10.47
CA ALA A 133 7.95 -5.10 11.34
C ALA A 133 8.64 -6.44 11.12
N GLN A 134 9.96 -6.42 11.07
CA GLN A 134 10.74 -7.66 10.98
C GLN A 134 10.85 -8.31 12.37
N MET A 135 10.95 -9.64 12.41
CA MET A 135 10.98 -10.39 13.66
C MET A 135 12.09 -9.93 14.62
N ASN A 136 13.26 -9.60 14.10
CA ASN A 136 14.37 -9.07 14.88
C ASN A 136 14.11 -7.68 15.49
N GLU A 137 13.22 -6.89 14.90
CA GLU A 137 12.82 -5.56 15.40
C GLU A 137 11.78 -5.67 16.54
N ILE A 138 11.01 -6.77 16.55
CA ILE A 138 9.98 -7.02 17.55
C ILE A 138 10.60 -7.63 18.84
N MET A 139 11.71 -8.35 18.69
CA MET A 139 12.33 -9.10 19.78
C MET A 139 13.52 -8.35 20.44
N SER A 140 13.82 -7.14 20.01
CA SER A 140 14.84 -6.25 20.59
C SER A 140 14.20 -5.29 21.60
#